data_a8d8b0d0618453ec4f515220c53e985f
#
_entry.id   a8d8b0d0618453ec4f515220c53e985f
#
_cell.length_a   1.000
_cell.length_b   1.000
_cell.length_c   1.000
_cell.angle_alpha   90.00
_cell.angle_beta   90.00
_cell.angle_gamma   90.00
#
_symmetry.space_group_name_H-M   'P 1'
#
loop_
_entity.id
_entity.type
_entity.pdbx_description
1 polymer ?
#
loop_
_entity_poly.entity_id
_entity_poly.type
_entity_poly.pdbx_seq_one_letter_code
_entity_poly.pdbx_strand_id
1 'polypeptide(L)'
;MYVKSCMKSHVVSIPITATIREAAAIFVKRHIGLLPVVDKDDKPIGVIGIRDLLKLEMPDFVNFVMDVDFVHDFGAVEDTRPSAATLNKSVKSLMRPVITVEEDCGLLRAYALMLQQNLHDTPVVSKDGKLVGIASRVDIGVRILKAWDKAE
;
A
#
# COMPACT_ATOMS: atom_id res chain seq x y z
N MET A 1 4.13 17.07 -17.09
CA MET A 1 4.17 16.84 -15.63
C MET A 1 4.34 15.36 -15.37
N TYR A 2 5.23 15.02 -14.47
CA TYR A 2 5.64 13.66 -14.17
C TYR A 2 5.41 13.30 -12.70
N VAL A 3 5.29 12.02 -12.40
CA VAL A 3 5.03 11.50 -11.05
C VAL A 3 6.04 12.02 -10.02
N LYS A 4 7.32 12.14 -10.39
CA LYS A 4 8.36 12.69 -9.51
C LYS A 4 8.05 14.09 -8.96
N SER A 5 7.17 14.85 -9.63
CA SER A 5 6.81 16.21 -9.18
C SER A 5 5.80 16.24 -8.03
N CYS A 6 5.18 15.10 -7.70
CA CYS A 6 4.15 15.03 -6.66
C CYS A 6 4.27 13.81 -5.74
N MET A 7 5.17 12.87 -6.04
CA MET A 7 5.40 11.70 -5.18
C MET A 7 6.00 12.09 -3.84
N LYS A 8 5.77 11.25 -2.84
CA LYS A 8 6.49 11.32 -1.56
C LYS A 8 7.81 10.58 -1.70
N SER A 9 8.93 11.27 -1.46
CA SER A 9 10.28 10.72 -1.64
C SER A 9 10.78 9.92 -0.45
N HIS A 10 10.25 10.18 0.75
CA HIS A 10 10.58 9.41 1.95
C HIS A 10 9.70 8.17 2.01
N VAL A 11 10.17 7.10 1.40
CA VAL A 11 9.44 5.84 1.33
C VAL A 11 9.91 4.91 2.43
N VAL A 12 8.97 4.41 3.20
CA VAL A 12 9.21 3.34 4.14
C VAL A 12 9.01 2.02 3.40
N SER A 13 9.98 1.12 3.51
CA SER A 13 9.94 -0.21 2.91
C SER A 13 10.46 -1.26 3.91
N ILE A 14 10.23 -2.52 3.62
CA ILE A 14 10.74 -3.62 4.42
C ILE A 14 11.35 -4.71 3.52
N PRO A 15 12.33 -5.47 4.03
CA PRO A 15 12.83 -6.63 3.33
C PRO A 15 11.85 -7.80 3.44
N ILE A 16 11.92 -8.73 2.49
CA ILE A 16 11.08 -9.94 2.49
C ILE A 16 11.31 -10.83 3.72
N THR A 17 12.46 -10.67 4.39
CA THR A 17 12.79 -11.40 5.62
C THR A 17 12.12 -10.84 6.87
N ALA A 18 11.51 -9.64 6.78
CA ALA A 18 10.78 -9.05 7.88
C ALA A 18 9.58 -9.91 8.29
N THR A 19 9.18 -9.81 9.56
CA THR A 19 8.02 -10.53 10.10
C THR A 19 6.76 -9.69 9.98
N ILE A 20 5.61 -10.35 10.08
CA ILE A 20 4.30 -9.69 10.13
C ILE A 20 4.25 -8.73 11.34
N ARG A 21 4.83 -9.11 12.48
CA ARG A 21 4.93 -8.27 13.68
C ARG A 21 5.69 -6.96 13.38
N GLU A 22 6.83 -7.07 12.69
CA GLU A 22 7.62 -5.89 12.30
C GLU A 22 6.85 -4.99 11.35
N ALA A 23 6.14 -5.55 10.37
CA ALA A 23 5.29 -4.79 9.48
C ALA A 23 4.18 -4.06 10.25
N ALA A 24 3.48 -4.73 11.16
CA ALA A 24 2.45 -4.11 11.98
C ALA A 24 2.99 -2.93 12.79
N ALA A 25 4.19 -3.06 13.38
CA ALA A 25 4.84 -1.98 14.12
C ALA A 25 5.13 -0.76 13.23
N ILE A 26 5.53 -0.98 11.98
CA ILE A 26 5.77 0.11 11.02
C ILE A 26 4.46 0.83 10.68
N PHE A 27 3.37 0.11 10.41
CA PHE A 27 2.07 0.73 10.15
C PHE A 27 1.63 1.63 11.30
N VAL A 28 1.78 1.17 12.53
CA VAL A 28 1.45 1.95 13.72
C VAL A 28 2.33 3.19 13.85
N LYS A 29 3.64 3.01 13.73
CA LYS A 29 4.62 4.09 13.92
C LYS A 29 4.53 5.16 12.83
N ARG A 30 4.34 4.74 11.58
CA ARG A 30 4.39 5.63 10.42
C ARG A 30 3.02 6.11 9.97
N HIS A 31 1.95 5.50 10.45
CA HIS A 31 0.56 5.84 10.09
C HIS A 31 0.36 5.83 8.57
N ILE A 32 0.79 4.77 7.93
CA ILE A 32 0.69 4.53 6.47
C ILE A 32 -0.24 3.37 6.18
N GLY A 33 -0.75 3.31 4.95
CA GLY A 33 -1.68 2.25 4.53
C GLY A 33 -1.04 1.19 3.64
N LEU A 34 0.12 1.46 3.04
CA LEU A 34 0.82 0.56 2.13
C LEU A 34 2.31 0.53 2.44
N LEU A 35 2.87 -0.67 2.39
CA LEU A 35 4.28 -0.92 2.70
C LEU A 35 4.91 -1.73 1.56
N PRO A 36 5.77 -1.13 0.74
CA PRO A 36 6.52 -1.87 -0.27
C PRO A 36 7.48 -2.86 0.38
N VAL A 37 7.55 -4.05 -0.19
CA VAL A 37 8.54 -5.08 0.14
C VAL A 37 9.62 -5.06 -0.93
N VAL A 38 10.87 -4.92 -0.51
CA VAL A 38 12.01 -4.78 -1.43
C VAL A 38 13.00 -5.92 -1.28
N ASP A 39 13.75 -6.15 -2.35
CA ASP A 39 14.90 -7.06 -2.34
C ASP A 39 16.17 -6.34 -1.83
N LYS A 40 17.31 -7.05 -1.86
CA LYS A 40 18.61 -6.54 -1.44
C LYS A 40 19.12 -5.34 -2.27
N ASP A 41 18.60 -5.20 -3.50
CA ASP A 41 18.96 -4.11 -4.42
C ASP A 41 17.95 -2.94 -4.36
N ASP A 42 17.11 -2.93 -3.33
CA ASP A 42 16.06 -1.92 -3.10
C ASP A 42 14.99 -1.87 -4.20
N LYS A 43 14.78 -3.00 -4.87
CA LYS A 43 13.75 -3.14 -5.89
C LYS A 43 12.46 -3.69 -5.28
N PRO A 44 11.30 -3.06 -5.53
CA PRO A 44 10.02 -3.58 -5.05
C PRO A 44 9.73 -4.97 -5.65
N ILE A 45 9.45 -5.94 -4.78
CA ILE A 45 9.09 -7.29 -5.15
C ILE A 45 7.67 -7.66 -4.74
N GLY A 46 7.03 -6.80 -3.97
CA GLY A 46 5.65 -6.97 -3.53
C GLY A 46 5.21 -5.79 -2.68
N VAL A 47 3.97 -5.85 -2.22
CA VAL A 47 3.39 -4.89 -1.29
C VAL A 47 2.60 -5.58 -0.20
N ILE A 48 2.52 -4.93 0.95
CA ILE A 48 1.63 -5.30 2.05
C ILE A 48 0.82 -4.07 2.41
N GLY A 49 -0.50 -4.21 2.48
CA GLY A 49 -1.40 -3.17 2.97
C GLY A 49 -1.85 -3.48 4.39
N ILE A 50 -2.31 -2.44 5.09
CA ILE A 50 -2.93 -2.60 6.40
C ILE A 50 -4.11 -3.60 6.33
N ARG A 51 -4.83 -3.61 5.19
CA ARG A 51 -5.92 -4.56 4.95
C ARG A 51 -5.47 -6.02 4.99
N ASP A 52 -4.25 -6.30 4.54
CA ASP A 52 -3.71 -7.67 4.52
C ASP A 52 -3.44 -8.18 5.93
N LEU A 53 -3.01 -7.30 6.83
CA LEU A 53 -2.85 -7.63 8.24
C LEU A 53 -4.20 -7.79 8.94
N LEU A 54 -5.12 -6.87 8.71
CA LEU A 54 -6.43 -6.90 9.38
C LEU A 54 -7.29 -8.09 8.95
N LYS A 55 -7.07 -8.64 7.76
CA LYS A 55 -7.72 -9.90 7.35
C LYS A 55 -7.38 -11.07 8.26
N LEU A 56 -6.25 -11.03 8.96
CA LEU A 56 -5.89 -12.07 9.92
C LEU A 56 -6.83 -12.11 11.14
N GLU A 57 -7.50 -11.01 11.44
CA GLU A 57 -8.46 -10.88 12.54
C GLU A 57 -9.92 -10.98 12.06
N MET A 58 -10.16 -10.86 10.76
CA MET A 58 -11.53 -10.91 10.23
C MET A 58 -12.09 -12.32 10.30
N PRO A 59 -13.31 -12.50 10.83
CA PRO A 59 -13.99 -13.79 10.75
C PRO A 59 -14.20 -14.21 9.29
N ASP A 60 -14.13 -15.52 9.03
CA ASP A 60 -14.29 -16.06 7.68
C ASP A 60 -15.63 -15.67 7.03
N PHE A 61 -16.68 -15.55 7.82
CA PHE A 61 -18.01 -15.21 7.32
C PHE A 61 -18.09 -13.79 6.72
N VAL A 62 -17.18 -12.88 7.06
CA VAL A 62 -17.15 -11.51 6.49
C VAL A 62 -17.02 -11.54 4.98
N ASN A 63 -16.31 -12.54 4.44
CA ASN A 63 -16.15 -12.70 3.00
C ASN A 63 -17.47 -13.09 2.29
N PHE A 64 -18.45 -13.58 3.02
CA PHE A 64 -19.73 -14.06 2.50
C PHE A 64 -20.87 -13.08 2.78
N VAL A 65 -20.64 -12.05 3.61
CA VAL A 65 -21.66 -11.05 3.97
C VAL A 65 -21.56 -9.90 2.96
N MET A 66 -22.65 -9.69 2.21
CA MET A 66 -22.72 -8.62 1.21
C MET A 66 -22.99 -7.25 1.84
N ASP A 67 -23.60 -7.24 3.02
CA ASP A 67 -23.96 -6.04 3.77
C ASP A 67 -23.68 -6.29 5.25
N VAL A 68 -22.78 -5.50 5.82
CA VAL A 68 -22.38 -5.59 7.22
C VAL A 68 -22.94 -4.45 8.08
N ASP A 69 -23.79 -3.59 7.53
CA ASP A 69 -24.31 -2.41 8.21
C ASP A 69 -25.13 -2.76 9.48
N PHE A 70 -25.69 -3.96 9.53
CA PHE A 70 -26.42 -4.44 10.69
C PHE A 70 -25.52 -4.99 11.80
N VAL A 71 -24.23 -5.18 11.53
CA VAL A 71 -23.26 -5.71 12.49
C VAL A 71 -22.51 -4.53 13.13
N HIS A 72 -22.84 -4.22 14.39
CA HIS A 72 -22.21 -3.13 15.13
C HIS A 72 -20.83 -3.50 15.69
N ASP A 73 -20.65 -4.75 16.08
CA ASP A 73 -19.38 -5.30 16.53
C ASP A 73 -19.33 -6.81 16.25
N PHE A 74 -18.12 -7.34 16.24
CA PHE A 74 -17.91 -8.78 16.09
C PHE A 74 -17.74 -9.51 17.43
N GLY A 75 -18.07 -8.84 18.55
CA GLY A 75 -18.02 -9.42 19.88
C GLY A 75 -16.60 -9.83 20.28
N ALA A 76 -16.47 -11.02 20.82
CA ALA A 76 -15.17 -11.52 21.31
C ALA A 76 -14.07 -11.57 20.23
N VAL A 77 -14.42 -11.57 18.94
CA VAL A 77 -13.44 -11.58 17.85
C VAL A 77 -12.64 -10.28 17.81
N GLU A 78 -13.24 -9.14 18.17
CA GLU A 78 -12.55 -7.86 18.18
C GLU A 78 -11.44 -7.78 19.22
N ASP A 79 -11.52 -8.58 20.26
CA ASP A 79 -10.52 -8.65 21.33
C ASP A 79 -9.42 -9.68 21.06
N THR A 80 -9.53 -10.42 19.96
CA THR A 80 -8.52 -11.44 19.62
C THR A 80 -7.28 -10.82 18.98
N ARG A 81 -6.20 -11.58 19.01
CA ARG A 81 -4.94 -11.26 18.35
C ARG A 81 -4.49 -12.47 17.56
N PRO A 82 -3.82 -12.28 16.41
CA PRO A 82 -3.14 -13.39 15.76
C PRO A 82 -2.15 -14.05 16.73
N SER A 83 -1.97 -15.36 16.59
CA SER A 83 -1.01 -16.09 17.43
C SER A 83 0.42 -15.56 17.24
N ALA A 84 1.27 -15.76 18.24
CA ALA A 84 2.69 -15.42 18.12
C ALA A 84 3.36 -16.14 16.95
N ALA A 85 2.97 -17.40 16.69
CA ALA A 85 3.47 -18.14 15.53
C ALA A 85 3.10 -17.47 14.20
N THR A 86 1.87 -16.96 14.07
CA THR A 86 1.44 -16.20 12.89
C THR A 86 2.21 -14.89 12.76
N LEU A 87 2.32 -14.11 13.83
CA LEU A 87 3.00 -12.82 13.84
C LEU A 87 4.50 -12.92 13.54
N ASN A 88 5.10 -14.05 13.82
CA ASN A 88 6.52 -14.30 13.56
C ASN A 88 6.80 -14.87 12.16
N LYS A 89 5.77 -15.13 11.37
CA LYS A 89 5.95 -15.51 9.95
C LYS A 89 6.51 -14.36 9.15
N SER A 90 7.23 -14.69 8.07
CA SER A 90 7.68 -13.71 7.10
C SER A 90 6.50 -12.97 6.45
N VAL A 91 6.68 -11.70 6.16
CA VAL A 91 5.74 -10.88 5.38
C VAL A 91 5.43 -11.47 4.01
N LYS A 92 6.27 -12.35 3.49
CA LYS A 92 6.05 -13.08 2.25
C LYS A 92 4.69 -13.80 2.23
N SER A 93 4.20 -14.27 3.38
CA SER A 93 2.92 -14.97 3.49
C SER A 93 1.71 -14.08 3.20
N LEU A 94 1.84 -12.76 3.35
CA LEU A 94 0.79 -11.77 3.10
C LEU A 94 1.06 -10.88 1.89
N MET A 95 2.25 -10.96 1.33
CA MET A 95 2.69 -10.10 0.24
C MET A 95 1.85 -10.32 -1.02
N ARG A 96 1.39 -9.22 -1.61
CA ARG A 96 0.71 -9.21 -2.89
C ARG A 96 1.64 -8.73 -4.00
N PRO A 97 1.36 -9.07 -5.27
CA PRO A 97 2.12 -8.53 -6.40
C PRO A 97 2.13 -7.00 -6.38
N VAL A 98 3.28 -6.41 -6.70
CA VAL A 98 3.43 -4.96 -6.77
C VAL A 98 3.18 -4.46 -8.18
N ILE A 99 2.47 -3.34 -8.28
CA ILE A 99 2.35 -2.56 -9.52
C ILE A 99 3.08 -1.25 -9.26
N THR A 100 4.07 -0.95 -10.08
CA THR A 100 4.89 0.25 -9.94
C THR A 100 4.69 1.19 -11.12
N VAL A 101 5.03 2.46 -10.92
CA VAL A 101 5.19 3.42 -12.01
C VAL A 101 6.58 4.02 -11.97
N GLU A 102 7.11 4.38 -13.12
CA GLU A 102 8.39 5.08 -13.16
C GLU A 102 8.23 6.54 -12.75
N GLU A 103 9.27 7.11 -12.15
CA GLU A 103 9.24 8.49 -11.63
C GLU A 103 9.01 9.54 -12.73
N ASP A 104 9.37 9.23 -13.98
CA ASP A 104 9.14 10.06 -15.15
C ASP A 104 7.87 9.68 -15.95
N CYS A 105 7.01 8.86 -15.38
CA CYS A 105 5.68 8.58 -15.92
C CYS A 105 4.82 9.85 -15.90
N GLY A 106 4.08 10.08 -16.97
CA GLY A 106 3.11 11.18 -17.05
C GLY A 106 1.97 11.00 -16.04
N LEU A 107 1.50 12.10 -15.46
CA LEU A 107 0.51 12.06 -14.39
C LEU A 107 -0.82 11.42 -14.80
N LEU A 108 -1.35 11.76 -15.97
CA LEU A 108 -2.62 11.17 -16.45
C LEU A 108 -2.51 9.67 -16.68
N ARG A 109 -1.36 9.23 -17.23
CA ARG A 109 -1.11 7.80 -17.43
C ARG A 109 -1.02 7.05 -16.11
N ALA A 110 -0.30 7.60 -15.14
CA ALA A 110 -0.21 7.02 -13.80
C ALA A 110 -1.58 6.94 -13.13
N TYR A 111 -2.37 8.02 -13.19
CA TYR A 111 -3.71 8.05 -12.64
C TYR A 111 -4.63 7.02 -13.29
N ALA A 112 -4.60 6.91 -14.63
CA ALA A 112 -5.38 5.93 -15.38
C ALA A 112 -5.03 4.50 -14.96
N LEU A 113 -3.73 4.20 -14.80
CA LEU A 113 -3.27 2.90 -14.31
C LEU A 113 -3.82 2.60 -12.92
N MET A 114 -3.75 3.57 -12.02
CA MET A 114 -4.26 3.42 -10.66
C MET A 114 -5.77 3.18 -10.61
N LEU A 115 -6.53 3.84 -11.47
CA LEU A 115 -7.97 3.58 -11.61
C LEU A 115 -8.25 2.18 -12.15
N GLN A 116 -7.56 1.80 -13.22
CA GLN A 116 -7.74 0.50 -13.86
C GLN A 116 -7.43 -0.67 -12.91
N GLN A 117 -6.39 -0.51 -12.10
CA GLN A 117 -5.92 -1.54 -11.15
C GLN A 117 -6.52 -1.37 -9.76
N ASN A 118 -7.41 -0.41 -9.56
CA ASN A 118 -8.03 -0.09 -8.27
C ASN A 118 -7.00 0.15 -7.16
N LEU A 119 -5.96 0.91 -7.45
CA LEU A 119 -4.90 1.26 -6.51
C LEU A 119 -5.16 2.63 -5.87
N HIS A 120 -4.97 2.74 -4.57
CA HIS A 120 -4.98 4.03 -3.85
C HIS A 120 -3.60 4.65 -3.80
N ASP A 121 -2.57 3.82 -3.65
CA ASP A 121 -1.17 4.18 -3.60
C ASP A 121 -0.38 3.27 -4.54
N THR A 122 0.71 3.75 -5.09
CA THR A 122 1.61 2.95 -5.92
C THR A 122 3.07 3.31 -5.64
N PRO A 123 3.93 2.31 -5.48
CA PRO A 123 5.36 2.55 -5.41
C PRO A 123 5.90 3.12 -6.72
N VAL A 124 6.80 4.08 -6.59
CA VAL A 124 7.46 4.75 -7.71
C VAL A 124 8.90 4.27 -7.79
N VAL A 125 9.34 3.93 -8.99
CA VAL A 125 10.68 3.41 -9.22
C VAL A 125 11.48 4.30 -10.18
N SER A 126 12.81 4.25 -10.05
CA SER A 126 13.74 4.82 -11.01
C SER A 126 13.81 3.94 -12.27
N LYS A 127 14.54 4.40 -13.29
CA LYS A 127 14.82 3.60 -14.50
C LYS A 127 15.48 2.26 -14.18
N ASP A 128 16.28 2.20 -13.13
CA ASP A 128 16.94 0.97 -12.66
C ASP A 128 16.00 0.06 -11.85
N GLY A 129 14.74 0.45 -11.68
CA GLY A 129 13.76 -0.31 -10.93
C GLY A 129 13.85 -0.18 -9.41
N LYS A 130 14.68 0.75 -8.91
CA LYS A 130 14.81 0.99 -7.47
C LYS A 130 13.67 1.85 -6.95
N LEU A 131 13.23 1.56 -5.73
CA LEU A 131 12.19 2.32 -5.05
C LEU A 131 12.68 3.74 -4.74
N VAL A 132 12.01 4.75 -5.28
CA VAL A 132 12.36 6.17 -5.09
C VAL A 132 11.23 7.00 -4.50
N GLY A 133 10.03 6.48 -4.47
CA GLY A 133 8.89 7.23 -3.96
C GLY A 133 7.64 6.38 -3.83
N ILE A 134 6.59 7.02 -3.35
CA ILE A 134 5.22 6.50 -3.36
C ILE A 134 4.29 7.64 -3.78
N ALA A 135 3.32 7.34 -4.60
CA ALA A 135 2.33 8.31 -5.05
C ALA A 135 0.92 7.79 -4.79
N SER A 136 0.07 8.64 -4.25
CA SER A 136 -1.36 8.36 -4.08
C SER A 136 -2.18 8.94 -5.23
N ARG A 137 -3.42 8.46 -5.40
CA ARG A 137 -4.38 9.11 -6.32
C ARG A 137 -4.57 10.58 -5.96
N VAL A 138 -4.56 10.91 -4.67
CA VAL A 138 -4.74 12.29 -4.22
C VAL A 138 -3.53 13.13 -4.62
N ASP A 139 -2.31 12.66 -4.41
CA ASP A 139 -1.09 13.38 -4.79
C ASP A 139 -1.09 13.73 -6.29
N ILE A 140 -1.39 12.72 -7.11
CA ILE A 140 -1.43 12.88 -8.58
C ILE A 140 -2.61 13.77 -9.00
N GLY A 141 -3.81 13.49 -8.47
CA GLY A 141 -5.01 14.24 -8.81
C GLY A 141 -4.90 15.71 -8.46
N VAL A 142 -4.46 16.04 -7.26
CA VAL A 142 -4.25 17.43 -6.83
C VAL A 142 -3.23 18.14 -7.73
N ARG A 143 -2.18 17.46 -8.12
CA ARG A 143 -1.17 18.04 -9.02
C ARG A 143 -1.74 18.36 -10.40
N ILE A 144 -2.62 17.50 -10.92
CA ILE A 144 -3.33 17.73 -12.19
C ILE A 144 -4.28 18.92 -12.04
N LEU A 145 -5.10 18.94 -10.98
CA LEU A 145 -6.10 19.98 -10.74
C LEU A 145 -5.47 21.37 -10.58
N LYS A 146 -4.29 21.47 -9.95
CA LYS A 146 -3.54 22.72 -9.84
C LYS A 146 -3.18 23.35 -11.19
N ALA A 147 -3.10 22.56 -12.25
CA ALA A 147 -2.82 23.09 -13.58
C ALA A 147 -4.06 23.78 -14.20
N TRP A 148 -5.27 23.48 -13.72
CA TRP A 148 -6.49 24.09 -14.22
C TRP A 148 -6.61 25.58 -13.84
N ASP A 149 -6.08 25.98 -12.68
CA ASP A 149 -6.07 27.38 -12.25
C ASP A 149 -5.26 28.29 -13.16
N LYS A 150 -4.42 27.73 -14.02
CA LYS A 150 -3.54 28.46 -14.95
C LYS A 150 -4.07 28.43 -16.39
N ALA A 151 -5.20 27.80 -16.62
CA ALA A 151 -5.84 27.78 -17.93
C ALA A 151 -6.70 29.02 -18.07
N GLU A 152 -6.24 30.04 -18.86
CA GLU A 152 -7.05 31.16 -19.33
C GLU A 152 -7.80 30.78 -20.59
#